data_e83c3d97183334dda178195e8d48eea7
#
_entry.id   e83c3d97183334dda178195e8d48eea7
#
_cell.length_a   1.000
_cell.length_b   1.000
_cell.length_c   1.000
_cell.angle_alpha   90.00
_cell.angle_beta   90.00
_cell.angle_gamma   90.00
#
_symmetry.space_group_name_H-M   'P 1'
#
loop_
_entity.id
_entity.type
_entity.pdbx_description
1 polymer ?
#
loop_
_entity_poly.entity_id
_entity_poly.type
_entity_poly.pdbx_seq_one_letter_code
_entity_poly.pdbx_strand_id
1 'polypeptide(L)'
;MSAPVGEFFFTQLEKVIFGPGKIETLGKELERRGLKRAVIVTGKTLGKSKLLDRVTGAMGARCAAAYKGAAQHVPSATVRELTAEMKRVDADSVISFGGGSPIDTAKVAAASILTNRDATSGARGIDFAGAVKGGDGRELIHIAVPTTLSAGEYTPAGGVTDESTLIKGGVVDPRLQPRTIINDPALSLETPDWLWVATGMRALDHAVEAIYSIRHQMLTDTLAAKAIALLIEHLPASIKTKGEQSLDHRGHCQMAAWFSIFGGMNTRFGVSHAMGHQIGPKWDVPHGVTSCITMPHVMRFMADIAPQRFGPIAEGLGVKFDMGNARAAALECADRVQTFIAQFDVPHTLKDAGVKRNEIPEIAEPVHSEIEHAKVVDRPVNREEIIALLEAAYQ
;
A
#
# COMPACT_ATOMS: atom_id res chain seq x y z
N MET A 1 21.47 0.44 27.97
CA MET A 1 20.99 0.68 26.58
C MET A 1 21.72 1.89 26.05
N SER A 2 22.31 1.83 24.85
CA SER A 2 22.89 2.98 24.17
C SER A 2 21.77 3.94 23.75
N ALA A 3 22.08 5.25 23.59
CA ALA A 3 21.13 6.21 23.06
C ALA A 3 20.73 5.80 21.61
N PRO A 4 19.46 6.03 21.20
CA PRO A 4 19.06 5.83 19.81
C PRO A 4 19.86 6.73 18.87
N VAL A 5 20.26 6.19 17.71
CA VAL A 5 21.00 6.91 16.67
C VAL A 5 20.34 6.63 15.33
N GLY A 6 20.06 7.66 14.52
CA GLY A 6 19.46 7.50 13.20
C GLY A 6 18.96 8.81 12.61
N GLU A 7 18.39 8.70 11.41
CA GLU A 7 17.71 9.77 10.69
C GLU A 7 16.31 9.32 10.31
N PHE A 8 15.36 10.24 10.28
CA PHE A 8 14.00 10.00 9.83
C PHE A 8 13.59 11.05 8.80
N PHE A 9 13.25 10.61 7.61
CA PHE A 9 12.79 11.46 6.52
C PHE A 9 11.26 11.53 6.52
N PHE A 10 10.73 12.74 6.67
CA PHE A 10 9.31 13.00 6.51
C PHE A 10 8.95 13.13 5.04
N THR A 11 7.83 12.53 4.63
CA THR A 11 7.25 12.75 3.31
C THR A 11 6.57 14.12 3.25
N GLN A 12 6.12 14.53 2.06
CA GLN A 12 5.43 15.82 1.89
C GLN A 12 3.93 15.77 2.22
N LEU A 13 3.47 14.77 2.96
CA LEU A 13 2.11 14.71 3.49
C LEU A 13 1.91 15.83 4.52
N GLU A 14 0.97 16.73 4.25
CA GLU A 14 0.72 17.88 5.11
C GLU A 14 -0.45 17.65 6.09
N LYS A 15 -1.45 16.86 5.67
CA LYS A 15 -2.69 16.72 6.43
C LYS A 15 -3.39 15.39 6.19
N VAL A 16 -3.86 14.77 7.25
CA VAL A 16 -4.80 13.66 7.23
C VAL A 16 -6.08 14.11 7.92
N ILE A 17 -7.20 14.07 7.20
CA ILE A 17 -8.54 14.35 7.70
C ILE A 17 -9.23 13.00 7.86
N PHE A 18 -9.81 12.71 9.01
CA PHE A 18 -10.40 11.40 9.27
C PHE A 18 -11.72 11.49 10.03
N GLY A 19 -12.58 10.53 9.78
CA GLY A 19 -13.88 10.33 10.40
C GLY A 19 -15.05 10.32 9.41
N PRO A 20 -16.22 9.83 9.85
CA PRO A 20 -17.42 9.77 9.01
C PRO A 20 -17.84 11.14 8.48
N GLY A 21 -18.21 11.22 7.21
CA GLY A 21 -18.67 12.44 6.56
C GLY A 21 -17.57 13.46 6.24
N LYS A 22 -16.30 13.15 6.45
CA LYS A 22 -15.20 14.09 6.22
C LYS A 22 -14.95 14.41 4.76
N ILE A 23 -15.48 13.64 3.82
CA ILE A 23 -15.44 13.99 2.39
C ILE A 23 -16.01 15.37 2.10
N GLU A 24 -16.98 15.83 2.88
CA GLU A 24 -17.60 17.15 2.73
C GLU A 24 -16.60 18.31 2.91
N THR A 25 -15.43 18.03 3.48
CA THR A 25 -14.34 19.03 3.61
C THR A 25 -13.52 19.20 2.34
N LEU A 26 -13.68 18.34 1.32
CA LEU A 26 -12.85 18.35 0.10
C LEU A 26 -12.91 19.68 -0.64
N GLY A 27 -14.11 20.27 -0.79
CA GLY A 27 -14.27 21.57 -1.44
C GLY A 27 -13.51 22.69 -0.73
N LYS A 28 -13.51 22.69 0.62
CA LYS A 28 -12.75 23.66 1.43
C LYS A 28 -11.24 23.46 1.29
N GLU A 29 -10.77 22.19 1.17
CA GLU A 29 -9.35 21.92 0.95
C GLU A 29 -8.88 22.39 -0.43
N LEU A 30 -9.69 22.20 -1.47
CA LEU A 30 -9.42 22.72 -2.81
C LEU A 30 -9.38 24.25 -2.80
N GLU A 31 -10.35 24.89 -2.13
CA GLU A 31 -10.43 26.34 -1.99
C GLU A 31 -9.24 26.93 -1.25
N ARG A 32 -8.87 26.36 -0.10
CA ARG A 32 -7.74 26.79 0.71
C ARG A 32 -6.42 26.81 -0.08
N ARG A 33 -6.29 25.91 -1.06
CA ARG A 33 -5.12 25.79 -1.94
C ARG A 33 -5.27 26.59 -3.23
N GLY A 34 -6.39 27.27 -3.46
CA GLY A 34 -6.64 28.02 -4.70
C GLY A 34 -6.82 27.14 -5.94
N LEU A 35 -7.10 25.84 -5.76
CA LEU A 35 -7.26 24.88 -6.85
C LEU A 35 -8.63 25.02 -7.52
N LYS A 36 -8.63 25.00 -8.86
CA LYS A 36 -9.83 25.31 -9.66
C LYS A 36 -10.17 24.24 -10.69
N ARG A 37 -9.20 23.41 -11.10
CA ARG A 37 -9.34 22.42 -12.17
C ARG A 37 -8.84 21.06 -11.69
N ALA A 38 -9.59 20.48 -10.76
CA ALA A 38 -9.29 19.17 -10.22
C ALA A 38 -9.81 18.05 -11.13
N VAL A 39 -9.00 17.04 -11.39
CA VAL A 39 -9.41 15.81 -12.09
C VAL A 39 -9.57 14.71 -11.05
N ILE A 40 -10.76 14.11 -10.94
CA ILE A 40 -10.95 12.91 -10.11
C ILE A 40 -10.64 11.65 -10.91
N VAL A 41 -9.88 10.73 -10.32
CA VAL A 41 -9.53 9.43 -10.89
C VAL A 41 -10.07 8.30 -10.02
N THR A 42 -10.77 7.35 -10.64
CA THR A 42 -11.35 6.19 -9.97
C THR A 42 -11.42 4.98 -10.89
N GLY A 43 -11.72 3.80 -10.35
CA GLY A 43 -11.96 2.59 -11.12
C GLY A 43 -13.40 2.49 -11.67
N LYS A 44 -13.62 1.54 -12.60
CA LYS A 44 -14.90 1.35 -13.28
C LYS A 44 -16.08 1.12 -12.33
N THR A 45 -15.88 0.40 -11.21
CA THR A 45 -16.94 0.07 -10.24
C THR A 45 -17.40 1.32 -9.50
N LEU A 46 -16.48 2.02 -8.82
CA LEU A 46 -16.79 3.27 -8.13
C LEU A 46 -17.21 4.37 -9.11
N GLY A 47 -16.74 4.33 -10.36
CA GLY A 47 -17.16 5.23 -11.42
C GLY A 47 -18.65 5.16 -11.77
N LYS A 48 -19.36 4.11 -11.33
CA LYS A 48 -20.80 3.91 -11.47
C LYS A 48 -21.58 4.04 -10.15
N SER A 49 -20.86 4.21 -9.04
CA SER A 49 -21.46 4.32 -7.71
C SER A 49 -21.93 5.75 -7.41
N LYS A 50 -22.98 5.86 -6.62
CA LYS A 50 -23.43 7.14 -6.03
C LYS A 50 -22.39 7.80 -5.13
N LEU A 51 -21.40 7.05 -4.66
CA LEU A 51 -20.28 7.60 -3.90
C LEU A 51 -19.44 8.55 -4.76
N LEU A 52 -19.31 8.29 -6.07
CA LEU A 52 -18.64 9.24 -6.96
C LEU A 52 -19.39 10.56 -7.03
N ASP A 53 -20.73 10.52 -7.13
CA ASP A 53 -21.56 11.74 -7.17
C ASP A 53 -21.38 12.55 -5.87
N ARG A 54 -21.28 11.88 -4.73
CA ARG A 54 -21.00 12.50 -3.44
C ARG A 54 -19.63 13.20 -3.42
N VAL A 55 -18.59 12.52 -3.91
CA VAL A 55 -17.22 13.09 -3.96
C VAL A 55 -17.16 14.27 -4.94
N THR A 56 -17.72 14.13 -6.15
CA THR A 56 -17.75 15.22 -7.14
C THR A 56 -18.64 16.37 -6.69
N GLY A 57 -19.73 16.08 -5.99
CA GLY A 57 -20.58 17.11 -5.34
C GLY A 57 -19.80 17.91 -4.30
N ALA A 58 -18.97 17.27 -3.49
CA ALA A 58 -18.11 17.95 -2.53
C ALA A 58 -17.01 18.81 -3.20
N MET A 59 -16.57 18.46 -4.41
CA MET A 59 -15.65 19.28 -5.21
C MET A 59 -16.34 20.52 -5.81
N GLY A 60 -17.64 20.39 -6.10
CA GLY A 60 -18.44 21.44 -6.75
C GLY A 60 -17.91 21.84 -8.12
N ALA A 61 -17.93 23.12 -8.45
CA ALA A 61 -17.46 23.67 -9.72
C ALA A 61 -15.93 23.45 -9.98
N ARG A 62 -15.17 22.98 -9.00
CA ARG A 62 -13.76 22.71 -9.14
C ARG A 62 -13.46 21.33 -9.78
N CYS A 63 -14.48 20.48 -9.94
CA CYS A 63 -14.36 19.22 -10.66
C CYS A 63 -14.34 19.48 -12.17
N ALA A 64 -13.15 19.50 -12.76
CA ALA A 64 -12.98 19.77 -14.20
C ALA A 64 -13.22 18.53 -15.06
N ALA A 65 -12.90 17.34 -14.56
CA ALA A 65 -13.11 16.06 -15.25
C ALA A 65 -13.14 14.89 -14.27
N ALA A 66 -13.72 13.76 -14.73
CA ALA A 66 -13.74 12.50 -13.99
C ALA A 66 -13.23 11.36 -14.90
N TYR A 67 -12.05 10.83 -14.59
CA TYR A 67 -11.51 9.64 -15.23
C TYR A 67 -11.89 8.38 -14.44
N LYS A 68 -12.56 7.44 -15.10
CA LYS A 68 -13.14 6.23 -14.49
C LYS A 68 -12.46 4.93 -14.95
N GLY A 69 -11.25 5.06 -15.53
CA GLY A 69 -10.54 3.97 -16.19
C GLY A 69 -9.43 3.32 -15.35
N ALA A 70 -9.16 3.77 -14.12
CA ALA A 70 -8.12 3.15 -13.31
C ALA A 70 -8.40 1.65 -13.10
N ALA A 71 -7.37 0.81 -13.33
CA ALA A 71 -7.49 -0.64 -13.33
C ALA A 71 -6.44 -1.29 -12.42
N GLN A 72 -6.72 -2.54 -12.02
CA GLN A 72 -5.79 -3.34 -11.22
C GLN A 72 -4.42 -3.41 -11.90
N HIS A 73 -3.37 -3.49 -11.08
CA HIS A 73 -1.96 -3.48 -11.51
C HIS A 73 -1.51 -2.23 -12.28
N VAL A 74 -2.38 -1.22 -12.44
CA VAL A 74 -2.05 0.07 -13.06
C VAL A 74 -1.43 -0.10 -14.47
N PRO A 75 -2.19 -0.57 -15.47
CA PRO A 75 -1.71 -0.67 -16.83
C PRO A 75 -1.23 0.68 -17.37
N SER A 76 -0.13 0.70 -18.12
CA SER A 76 0.47 1.94 -18.65
C SER A 76 -0.49 2.72 -19.56
N ALA A 77 -1.40 2.04 -20.24
CA ALA A 77 -2.45 2.67 -21.03
C ALA A 77 -3.36 3.56 -20.19
N THR A 78 -3.81 3.10 -19.01
CA THR A 78 -4.70 3.88 -18.15
C THR A 78 -4.02 5.14 -17.59
N VAL A 79 -2.72 5.07 -17.35
CA VAL A 79 -1.91 6.24 -16.95
C VAL A 79 -1.83 7.26 -18.07
N ARG A 80 -1.56 6.82 -19.32
CA ARG A 80 -1.50 7.71 -20.50
C ARG A 80 -2.85 8.39 -20.75
N GLU A 81 -3.96 7.66 -20.65
CA GLU A 81 -5.32 8.20 -20.77
C GLU A 81 -5.60 9.28 -19.71
N LEU A 82 -5.31 9.00 -18.44
CA LEU A 82 -5.46 10.00 -17.36
C LEU A 82 -4.56 11.22 -17.62
N THR A 83 -3.31 11.01 -18.03
CA THR A 83 -2.37 12.10 -18.35
C THR A 83 -2.92 12.99 -19.47
N ALA A 84 -3.49 12.40 -20.51
CA ALA A 84 -4.12 13.15 -21.61
C ALA A 84 -5.33 13.97 -21.13
N GLU A 85 -6.17 13.37 -20.28
CA GLU A 85 -7.34 14.07 -19.71
C GLU A 85 -6.92 15.23 -18.80
N MET A 86 -5.90 15.04 -17.96
CA MET A 86 -5.35 16.10 -17.11
C MET A 86 -4.77 17.25 -17.94
N LYS A 87 -4.07 16.95 -19.04
CA LYS A 87 -3.56 17.97 -19.97
C LYS A 87 -4.69 18.71 -20.66
N ARG A 88 -5.74 18.01 -21.12
CA ARG A 88 -6.90 18.58 -21.83
C ARG A 88 -7.60 19.67 -20.99
N VAL A 89 -7.72 19.47 -19.68
CA VAL A 89 -8.40 20.45 -18.78
C VAL A 89 -7.41 21.38 -18.09
N ASP A 90 -6.13 21.32 -18.41
CA ASP A 90 -5.04 22.04 -17.73
C ASP A 90 -5.13 21.89 -16.21
N ALA A 91 -5.16 20.64 -15.75
CA ALA A 91 -5.39 20.31 -14.33
C ALA A 91 -4.34 20.94 -13.41
N ASP A 92 -4.78 21.50 -12.29
CA ASP A 92 -3.94 21.97 -11.18
C ASP A 92 -3.87 20.96 -10.03
N SER A 93 -4.77 19.99 -10.05
CA SER A 93 -4.86 18.97 -9.01
C SER A 93 -5.44 17.65 -9.53
N VAL A 94 -5.10 16.56 -8.85
CA VAL A 94 -5.68 15.24 -9.06
C VAL A 94 -6.23 14.71 -7.74
N ILE A 95 -7.44 14.15 -7.80
CA ILE A 95 -8.13 13.56 -6.66
C ILE A 95 -8.23 12.05 -6.91
N SER A 96 -7.47 11.23 -6.21
CA SER A 96 -7.60 9.78 -6.31
C SER A 96 -8.70 9.29 -5.37
N PHE A 97 -9.73 8.64 -5.93
CA PHE A 97 -10.85 8.09 -5.20
C PHE A 97 -10.94 6.57 -5.40
N GLY A 98 -10.65 5.80 -4.35
CA GLY A 98 -10.68 4.33 -4.42
C GLY A 98 -9.53 3.66 -3.67
N GLY A 99 -9.11 2.49 -4.13
CA GLY A 99 -7.99 1.73 -3.59
C GLY A 99 -6.63 2.14 -4.18
N GLY A 100 -5.63 1.25 -4.06
CA GLY A 100 -4.26 1.52 -4.52
C GLY A 100 -4.16 1.85 -6.01
N SER A 101 -4.97 1.21 -6.88
CA SER A 101 -4.87 1.43 -8.33
C SER A 101 -5.20 2.87 -8.77
N PRO A 102 -6.31 3.51 -8.35
CA PRO A 102 -6.53 4.92 -8.61
C PRO A 102 -5.43 5.83 -8.03
N ILE A 103 -4.91 5.50 -6.85
CA ILE A 103 -3.85 6.27 -6.20
C ILE A 103 -2.56 6.23 -7.02
N ASP A 104 -2.13 5.03 -7.42
CA ASP A 104 -0.91 4.85 -8.22
C ASP A 104 -1.08 5.42 -9.64
N THR A 105 -2.25 5.22 -10.28
CA THR A 105 -2.54 5.84 -11.59
C THR A 105 -2.41 7.36 -11.52
N ALA A 106 -2.94 7.98 -10.44
CA ALA A 106 -2.83 9.43 -10.21
C ALA A 106 -1.36 9.87 -10.06
N LYS A 107 -0.56 9.14 -9.27
CA LYS A 107 0.85 9.46 -9.05
C LYS A 107 1.69 9.35 -10.31
N VAL A 108 1.54 8.27 -11.08
CA VAL A 108 2.31 8.08 -12.31
C VAL A 108 1.89 9.08 -13.40
N ALA A 109 0.59 9.41 -13.49
CA ALA A 109 0.12 10.47 -14.37
C ALA A 109 0.64 11.84 -13.94
N ALA A 110 0.68 12.13 -12.62
CA ALA A 110 1.28 13.33 -12.08
C ALA A 110 2.78 13.42 -12.41
N ALA A 111 3.53 12.31 -12.32
CA ALA A 111 4.93 12.26 -12.73
C ALA A 111 5.09 12.63 -14.22
N SER A 112 4.21 12.11 -15.08
CA SER A 112 4.23 12.44 -16.51
C SER A 112 3.95 13.92 -16.79
N ILE A 113 3.05 14.55 -16.03
CA ILE A 113 2.76 15.98 -16.11
C ILE A 113 3.95 16.81 -15.63
N LEU A 114 4.46 16.51 -14.43
CA LEU A 114 5.52 17.26 -13.76
C LEU A 114 6.87 17.19 -14.50
N THR A 115 7.11 16.11 -15.25
CA THR A 115 8.36 15.94 -16.01
C THR A 115 8.22 16.27 -17.49
N ASN A 116 7.00 16.44 -17.97
CA ASN A 116 6.69 16.50 -19.39
C ASN A 116 7.25 15.31 -20.20
N ARG A 117 7.29 14.12 -19.57
CA ARG A 117 7.75 12.86 -20.15
C ARG A 117 6.70 11.78 -19.92
N ASP A 118 6.70 10.73 -20.72
CA ASP A 118 5.90 9.54 -20.42
C ASP A 118 6.56 8.74 -19.27
N ALA A 119 6.02 8.89 -18.05
CA ALA A 119 6.53 8.20 -16.86
C ALA A 119 6.27 6.68 -16.91
N THR A 120 5.51 6.18 -17.91
CA THR A 120 5.30 4.74 -18.12
C THR A 120 6.39 4.09 -18.96
N SER A 121 7.20 4.88 -19.68
CA SER A 121 8.21 4.40 -20.64
C SER A 121 9.49 3.88 -19.98
N GLY A 122 9.57 3.83 -18.68
CA GLY A 122 10.76 3.41 -17.94
C GLY A 122 10.51 2.32 -16.89
N ALA A 123 9.51 1.47 -17.10
CA ALA A 123 9.13 0.40 -16.16
C ALA A 123 10.24 -0.63 -15.85
N ARG A 124 11.36 -0.58 -16.57
CA ARG A 124 12.56 -1.36 -16.27
C ARG A 124 13.44 -0.62 -15.26
N GLY A 125 13.20 -0.84 -13.96
CA GLY A 125 14.10 -0.41 -12.90
C GLY A 125 14.36 1.10 -12.93
N ILE A 126 13.34 1.91 -12.66
CA ILE A 126 13.55 3.35 -12.52
C ILE A 126 14.50 3.54 -11.36
N ASP A 127 15.64 4.15 -11.65
CA ASP A 127 16.53 4.70 -10.64
C ASP A 127 15.77 5.79 -9.88
N PHE A 128 15.24 5.40 -8.74
CA PHE A 128 14.46 6.25 -7.86
C PHE A 128 15.22 7.51 -7.39
N ALA A 129 16.54 7.50 -7.46
CA ALA A 129 17.38 8.62 -7.05
C ALA A 129 17.47 9.74 -8.10
N GLY A 130 17.12 9.45 -9.36
CA GLY A 130 17.21 10.40 -10.46
C GLY A 130 15.88 10.83 -11.09
N ALA A 131 14.75 10.35 -10.57
CA ALA A 131 13.54 10.15 -11.33
C ALA A 131 12.83 11.42 -11.81
N VAL A 132 12.93 12.56 -11.18
CA VAL A 132 12.15 13.71 -11.64
C VAL A 132 13.01 14.98 -11.72
N LYS A 133 14.10 14.89 -12.50
CA LYS A 133 14.79 16.07 -12.98
C LYS A 133 14.09 16.59 -14.24
N GLY A 134 13.49 17.74 -14.14
CA GLY A 134 12.82 18.41 -15.23
C GLY A 134 11.39 18.78 -14.85
N GLY A 135 10.88 19.76 -15.49
CA GLY A 135 9.59 20.37 -15.26
C GLY A 135 9.74 21.89 -15.31
N ASP A 136 8.66 22.53 -15.67
CA ASP A 136 8.55 23.99 -15.77
C ASP A 136 8.33 24.68 -14.40
N GLY A 137 8.56 23.98 -13.30
CA GLY A 137 8.28 24.45 -11.94
C GLY A 137 6.79 24.38 -11.56
N ARG A 138 5.95 23.79 -12.40
CA ARG A 138 4.52 23.61 -12.14
C ARG A 138 4.32 22.73 -10.90
N GLU A 139 3.43 23.12 -10.03
CA GLU A 139 2.94 22.31 -8.93
C GLU A 139 1.63 21.63 -9.35
N LEU A 140 1.51 20.33 -9.04
CA LEU A 140 0.30 19.56 -9.22
C LEU A 140 -0.05 18.93 -7.87
N ILE A 141 -1.16 19.33 -7.30
CA ILE A 141 -1.55 18.85 -5.96
C ILE A 141 -2.33 17.56 -6.06
N HIS A 142 -1.89 16.54 -5.32
CA HIS A 142 -2.61 15.29 -5.15
C HIS A 142 -3.36 15.29 -3.81
N ILE A 143 -4.66 15.01 -3.83
CA ILE A 143 -5.48 14.71 -2.65
C ILE A 143 -6.00 13.28 -2.80
N ALA A 144 -5.82 12.44 -1.79
CA ALA A 144 -6.28 11.06 -1.82
C ALA A 144 -7.52 10.84 -0.95
N VAL A 145 -8.46 10.07 -1.48
CA VAL A 145 -9.70 9.65 -0.81
C VAL A 145 -9.76 8.12 -0.88
N PRO A 146 -9.08 7.42 0.04
CA PRO A 146 -8.98 5.97 0.00
C PRO A 146 -10.29 5.30 0.43
N THR A 147 -10.63 4.18 -0.22
CA THR A 147 -11.76 3.31 0.14
C THR A 147 -11.30 1.90 0.56
N THR A 148 -10.00 1.64 0.57
CA THR A 148 -9.37 0.39 1.01
C THR A 148 -8.27 0.68 2.02
N LEU A 149 -7.62 -0.37 2.52
CA LEU A 149 -6.52 -0.28 3.48
C LEU A 149 -5.14 -0.48 2.83
N SER A 150 -5.04 -0.25 1.52
CA SER A 150 -3.78 -0.48 0.77
C SER A 150 -2.63 0.44 1.18
N ALA A 151 -2.94 1.57 1.83
CA ALA A 151 -2.00 2.55 2.36
C ALA A 151 -1.07 3.23 1.31
N GLY A 152 -1.30 3.01 0.03
CA GLY A 152 -0.51 3.63 -1.04
C GLY A 152 -0.52 5.16 -0.99
N GLU A 153 -1.58 5.77 -0.48
CA GLU A 153 -1.73 7.22 -0.29
C GLU A 153 -0.69 7.86 0.63
N TYR A 154 -0.06 7.06 1.49
CA TYR A 154 0.93 7.57 2.47
C TYR A 154 2.37 7.55 1.96
N THR A 155 2.59 7.20 0.71
CA THR A 155 3.92 7.14 0.10
C THR A 155 4.06 8.05 -1.13
N PRO A 156 5.26 8.53 -1.45
CA PRO A 156 5.54 9.24 -2.69
C PRO A 156 5.80 8.29 -3.88
N ALA A 157 5.59 6.99 -3.71
CA ALA A 157 5.80 5.97 -4.72
C ALA A 157 4.49 5.62 -5.45
N GLY A 158 4.56 5.36 -6.75
CA GLY A 158 3.46 4.86 -7.57
C GLY A 158 3.93 3.74 -8.50
N GLY A 159 3.19 2.62 -8.53
CA GLY A 159 3.47 1.49 -9.41
C GLY A 159 2.77 1.62 -10.75
N VAL A 160 3.38 1.06 -11.81
CA VAL A 160 2.80 0.94 -13.15
C VAL A 160 3.26 -0.36 -13.79
N THR A 161 2.39 -1.02 -14.53
CA THR A 161 2.71 -2.26 -15.23
C THR A 161 2.78 -2.00 -16.74
N ASP A 162 3.88 -2.42 -17.35
CA ASP A 162 4.00 -2.50 -18.80
C ASP A 162 3.24 -3.73 -19.30
N GLU A 163 2.16 -3.50 -20.04
CA GLU A 163 1.28 -4.56 -20.54
C GLU A 163 1.95 -5.49 -21.56
N SER A 164 3.02 -5.02 -22.21
CA SER A 164 3.73 -5.82 -23.22
C SER A 164 4.69 -6.84 -22.59
N THR A 165 5.22 -6.53 -21.42
CA THR A 165 6.22 -7.36 -20.72
C THR A 165 5.68 -7.98 -19.44
N LEU A 166 4.51 -7.52 -18.96
CA LEU A 166 3.94 -7.84 -17.64
C LEU A 166 4.89 -7.49 -16.47
N ILE A 167 5.87 -6.60 -16.72
CA ILE A 167 6.80 -6.15 -15.69
C ILE A 167 6.21 -4.95 -14.97
N LYS A 168 6.13 -5.05 -13.64
CA LYS A 168 5.77 -3.93 -12.79
C LYS A 168 7.00 -3.08 -12.49
N GLY A 169 6.92 -1.82 -12.85
CA GLY A 169 7.87 -0.78 -12.48
C GLY A 169 7.21 0.24 -11.57
N GLY A 170 7.89 1.36 -11.33
CA GLY A 170 7.31 2.43 -10.54
C GLY A 170 8.11 3.72 -10.62
N VAL A 171 7.52 4.78 -10.11
CA VAL A 171 8.13 6.09 -9.93
C VAL A 171 8.15 6.47 -8.46
N VAL A 172 9.19 7.13 -8.00
CA VAL A 172 9.24 7.75 -6.67
C VAL A 172 9.73 9.18 -6.81
N ASP A 173 8.93 10.11 -6.33
CA ASP A 173 9.30 11.50 -6.24
C ASP A 173 8.54 12.15 -5.08
N PRO A 174 9.19 12.97 -4.23
CA PRO A 174 8.51 13.65 -3.12
C PRO A 174 7.26 14.43 -3.55
N ARG A 175 7.22 14.96 -4.77
CA ARG A 175 6.08 15.71 -5.33
C ARG A 175 4.85 14.86 -5.61
N LEU A 176 5.00 13.52 -5.69
CA LEU A 176 3.90 12.57 -5.93
C LEU A 176 3.16 12.21 -4.64
N GLN A 177 3.71 12.58 -3.48
CA GLN A 177 3.04 12.39 -2.20
C GLN A 177 1.73 13.17 -2.17
N PRO A 178 0.57 12.53 -1.91
CA PRO A 178 -0.65 13.25 -1.60
C PRO A 178 -0.41 14.27 -0.48
N ARG A 179 -0.78 15.52 -0.72
CA ARG A 179 -0.63 16.60 0.28
C ARG A 179 -1.71 16.53 1.36
N THR A 180 -2.89 16.04 0.98
CA THR A 180 -4.01 15.81 1.91
C THR A 180 -4.59 14.43 1.64
N ILE A 181 -4.92 13.72 2.71
CA ILE A 181 -5.64 12.45 2.67
C ILE A 181 -6.95 12.63 3.44
N ILE A 182 -8.07 12.15 2.89
CA ILE A 182 -9.38 12.19 3.55
C ILE A 182 -9.82 10.74 3.79
N ASN A 183 -9.64 10.27 5.02
CA ASN A 183 -10.10 8.97 5.50
C ASN A 183 -11.55 9.09 5.98
N ASP A 184 -12.49 8.85 5.08
CA ASP A 184 -13.91 8.81 5.40
C ASP A 184 -14.40 7.35 5.36
N PRO A 185 -14.62 6.71 6.52
CA PRO A 185 -15.04 5.30 6.57
C PRO A 185 -16.39 5.07 5.89
N ALA A 186 -17.25 6.08 5.77
CA ALA A 186 -18.51 5.94 5.07
C ALA A 186 -18.34 5.68 3.56
N LEU A 187 -17.22 6.13 2.96
CA LEU A 187 -16.90 5.84 1.56
C LEU A 187 -16.36 4.43 1.34
N SER A 188 -15.99 3.74 2.39
CA SER A 188 -15.51 2.35 2.32
C SER A 188 -16.63 1.30 2.45
N LEU A 189 -17.86 1.71 2.75
CA LEU A 189 -18.96 0.76 3.00
C LEU A 189 -19.34 -0.10 1.78
N GLU A 190 -19.10 0.39 0.56
CA GLU A 190 -19.31 -0.35 -0.67
C GLU A 190 -18.10 -1.22 -1.08
N THR A 191 -17.00 -1.15 -0.33
CA THR A 191 -15.83 -1.99 -0.60
C THR A 191 -16.16 -3.45 -0.23
N PRO A 192 -16.02 -4.41 -1.17
CA PRO A 192 -16.27 -5.82 -0.88
C PRO A 192 -15.45 -6.31 0.31
N ASP A 193 -16.05 -7.16 1.15
CA ASP A 193 -15.40 -7.64 2.37
C ASP A 193 -14.04 -8.32 2.09
N TRP A 194 -13.96 -9.15 1.04
CA TRP A 194 -12.70 -9.78 0.65
C TRP A 194 -11.59 -8.78 0.31
N LEU A 195 -11.94 -7.67 -0.39
CA LEU A 195 -10.97 -6.65 -0.77
C LEU A 195 -10.55 -5.81 0.45
N TRP A 196 -11.52 -5.50 1.34
CA TRP A 196 -11.25 -4.81 2.59
C TRP A 196 -10.30 -5.62 3.47
N VAL A 197 -10.56 -6.91 3.63
CA VAL A 197 -9.72 -7.85 4.38
C VAL A 197 -8.34 -7.97 3.73
N ALA A 198 -8.26 -8.28 2.45
CA ALA A 198 -6.98 -8.44 1.76
C ALA A 198 -6.10 -7.19 1.87
N THR A 199 -6.68 -5.99 1.74
CA THR A 199 -5.93 -4.75 1.91
C THR A 199 -5.60 -4.45 3.38
N GLY A 200 -6.41 -4.91 4.33
CA GLY A 200 -6.09 -4.90 5.76
C GLY A 200 -4.92 -5.81 6.12
N MET A 201 -4.85 -7.01 5.49
CA MET A 201 -3.68 -7.89 5.62
C MET A 201 -2.44 -7.26 4.99
N ARG A 202 -2.59 -6.51 3.90
CA ARG A 202 -1.48 -5.73 3.35
C ARG A 202 -0.97 -4.68 4.35
N ALA A 203 -1.87 -3.97 5.03
CA ALA A 203 -1.49 -3.04 6.09
C ALA A 203 -0.79 -3.76 7.27
N LEU A 204 -1.26 -4.95 7.64
CA LEU A 204 -0.60 -5.78 8.66
C LEU A 204 0.83 -6.16 8.23
N ASP A 205 1.00 -6.56 6.98
CA ASP A 205 2.29 -6.91 6.37
C ASP A 205 3.26 -5.72 6.38
N HIS A 206 2.78 -4.50 6.06
CA HIS A 206 3.58 -3.28 6.21
C HIS A 206 4.13 -3.11 7.62
N ALA A 207 3.27 -3.27 8.64
CA ALA A 207 3.66 -3.10 10.03
C ALA A 207 4.69 -4.15 10.48
N VAL A 208 4.45 -5.42 10.12
CA VAL A 208 5.35 -6.53 10.47
C VAL A 208 6.72 -6.35 9.79
N GLU A 209 6.74 -6.03 8.50
CA GLU A 209 7.99 -5.82 7.76
C GLU A 209 8.77 -4.60 8.23
N ALA A 210 8.10 -3.51 8.60
CA ALA A 210 8.76 -2.34 9.15
C ALA A 210 9.52 -2.66 10.45
N ILE A 211 8.94 -3.50 11.32
CA ILE A 211 9.53 -3.86 12.62
C ILE A 211 10.75 -4.78 12.45
N TYR A 212 10.66 -5.83 11.62
CA TYR A 212 11.81 -6.74 11.50
C TYR A 212 12.90 -6.25 10.54
N SER A 213 12.68 -5.17 9.79
CA SER A 213 13.71 -4.55 8.94
C SER A 213 14.94 -4.17 9.76
N ILE A 214 16.15 -4.34 9.17
CA ILE A 214 17.37 -3.77 9.79
C ILE A 214 17.35 -2.25 9.88
N ARG A 215 16.41 -1.62 9.18
CA ARG A 215 16.19 -0.16 9.15
C ARG A 215 15.08 0.29 10.09
N HIS A 216 14.60 -0.60 10.95
CA HIS A 216 13.55 -0.31 11.92
C HIS A 216 13.98 0.84 12.85
N GLN A 217 13.03 1.57 13.36
CA GLN A 217 13.27 2.71 14.26
C GLN A 217 12.19 2.74 15.35
N MET A 218 12.53 3.25 16.52
CA MET A 218 11.60 3.32 17.66
C MET A 218 10.25 3.94 17.30
N LEU A 219 10.23 5.02 16.50
CA LEU A 219 9.00 5.67 16.06
C LEU A 219 8.15 4.74 15.17
N THR A 220 8.78 4.10 14.20
CA THR A 220 8.09 3.18 13.28
C THR A 220 7.59 1.94 14.01
N ASP A 221 8.39 1.38 14.90
CA ASP A 221 8.05 0.19 15.68
C ASP A 221 6.83 0.45 16.58
N THR A 222 6.80 1.62 17.27
CA THR A 222 5.66 2.02 18.10
C THR A 222 4.36 2.14 17.31
N LEU A 223 4.41 2.80 16.15
CA LEU A 223 3.22 2.96 15.31
C LEU A 223 2.80 1.64 14.66
N ALA A 224 3.76 0.83 14.24
CA ALA A 224 3.50 -0.49 13.66
C ALA A 224 2.88 -1.46 14.67
N ALA A 225 3.38 -1.50 15.92
CA ALA A 225 2.76 -2.30 16.99
C ALA A 225 1.31 -1.87 17.24
N LYS A 226 1.05 -0.54 17.28
CA LYS A 226 -0.33 -0.04 17.40
C LYS A 226 -1.19 -0.38 16.19
N ALA A 227 -0.63 -0.34 14.98
CA ALA A 227 -1.35 -0.74 13.77
C ALA A 227 -1.75 -2.23 13.82
N ILE A 228 -0.85 -3.10 14.24
CA ILE A 228 -1.12 -4.53 14.43
C ILE A 228 -2.30 -4.70 15.41
N ALA A 229 -2.23 -4.10 16.60
CA ALA A 229 -3.28 -4.22 17.60
C ALA A 229 -4.65 -3.76 17.08
N LEU A 230 -4.70 -2.62 16.37
CA LEU A 230 -5.93 -2.09 15.79
C LEU A 230 -6.50 -3.00 14.70
N LEU A 231 -5.66 -3.59 13.84
CA LEU A 231 -6.12 -4.52 12.80
C LEU A 231 -6.64 -5.82 13.39
N ILE A 232 -5.96 -6.38 14.39
CA ILE A 232 -6.42 -7.60 15.07
C ILE A 232 -7.80 -7.40 15.71
N GLU A 233 -8.02 -6.26 16.34
CA GLU A 233 -9.28 -5.94 17.01
C GLU A 233 -10.39 -5.57 16.01
N HIS A 234 -10.12 -4.62 15.10
CA HIS A 234 -11.17 -3.96 14.34
C HIS A 234 -11.43 -4.56 12.97
N LEU A 235 -10.47 -5.23 12.31
CA LEU A 235 -10.67 -5.76 10.97
C LEU A 235 -11.78 -6.83 10.92
N PRO A 236 -11.82 -7.83 11.84
CA PRO A 236 -12.92 -8.79 11.88
C PRO A 236 -14.25 -8.12 12.22
N ALA A 237 -14.27 -7.18 13.16
CA ALA A 237 -15.47 -6.49 13.58
C ALA A 237 -16.05 -5.62 12.45
N SER A 238 -15.19 -5.00 11.62
CA SER A 238 -15.57 -4.13 10.51
C SER A 238 -16.33 -4.83 9.38
N ILE A 239 -16.21 -6.15 9.25
CA ILE A 239 -16.96 -6.96 8.27
C ILE A 239 -18.16 -7.70 8.89
N LYS A 240 -18.11 -7.99 10.19
CA LYS A 240 -19.22 -8.60 10.93
C LYS A 240 -20.37 -7.62 11.15
N THR A 241 -20.06 -6.36 11.42
CA THR A 241 -21.03 -5.25 11.49
C THR A 241 -21.29 -4.67 10.10
N LYS A 242 -22.47 -4.09 9.88
CA LYS A 242 -22.84 -3.57 8.55
C LYS A 242 -23.33 -2.13 8.64
N GLY A 243 -23.19 -1.40 7.52
CA GLY A 243 -23.63 -0.01 7.40
C GLY A 243 -22.97 0.89 8.45
N GLU A 244 -23.74 1.81 9.02
CA GLU A 244 -23.22 2.80 10.00
C GLU A 244 -22.61 2.16 11.26
N GLN A 245 -23.06 0.97 11.65
CA GLN A 245 -22.49 0.26 12.81
C GLN A 245 -21.05 -0.19 12.60
N SER A 246 -20.59 -0.28 11.34
CA SER A 246 -19.21 -0.64 11.01
C SER A 246 -18.27 0.57 10.93
N LEU A 247 -18.78 1.80 10.95
CA LEU A 247 -17.98 3.02 10.68
C LEU A 247 -16.84 3.20 11.69
N ASP A 248 -17.09 2.93 12.97
CA ASP A 248 -16.07 3.03 14.00
C ASP A 248 -14.92 2.05 13.74
N HIS A 249 -15.25 0.78 13.50
CA HIS A 249 -14.25 -0.24 13.20
C HIS A 249 -13.49 0.04 11.89
N ARG A 250 -14.20 0.49 10.83
CA ARG A 250 -13.56 0.87 9.57
C ARG A 250 -12.65 2.09 9.74
N GLY A 251 -13.05 3.07 10.54
CA GLY A 251 -12.22 4.23 10.89
C GLY A 251 -10.92 3.80 11.59
N HIS A 252 -11.00 2.91 12.58
CA HIS A 252 -9.81 2.36 13.24
C HIS A 252 -8.91 1.57 12.29
N CYS A 253 -9.48 0.79 11.35
CA CYS A 253 -8.70 0.12 10.32
C CYS A 253 -7.98 1.13 9.39
N GLN A 254 -8.63 2.25 9.01
CA GLN A 254 -7.97 3.31 8.22
C GLN A 254 -6.83 3.97 9.01
N MET A 255 -6.99 4.18 10.30
CA MET A 255 -5.89 4.67 11.16
C MET A 255 -4.76 3.66 11.25
N ALA A 256 -5.08 2.38 11.36
CA ALA A 256 -4.09 1.30 11.37
C ALA A 256 -3.31 1.23 10.04
N ALA A 257 -3.99 1.38 8.89
CA ALA A 257 -3.34 1.45 7.59
C ALA A 257 -2.35 2.63 7.50
N TRP A 258 -2.70 3.79 8.04
CA TRP A 258 -1.77 4.92 8.14
C TRP A 258 -0.57 4.61 9.02
N PHE A 259 -0.80 4.10 10.23
CA PHE A 259 0.27 3.80 11.20
C PHE A 259 1.21 2.71 10.67
N SER A 260 0.68 1.71 9.95
CA SER A 260 1.44 0.58 9.45
C SER A 260 2.54 0.97 8.46
N ILE A 261 2.32 2.03 7.69
CA ILE A 261 3.23 2.48 6.64
C ILE A 261 3.93 3.80 6.97
N PHE A 262 3.62 4.38 8.14
CA PHE A 262 4.28 5.61 8.58
C PHE A 262 5.79 5.41 8.67
N GLY A 263 6.54 6.01 7.83
CA GLY A 263 7.98 5.78 7.74
C GLY A 263 8.40 4.63 6.81
N GLY A 264 7.50 4.06 6.02
CA GLY A 264 7.85 3.01 5.06
C GLY A 264 8.98 3.38 4.10
N MET A 265 9.16 4.68 3.80
CA MET A 265 10.31 5.18 3.03
C MET A 265 11.63 5.10 3.81
N ASN A 266 11.58 5.03 5.13
CA ASN A 266 12.74 4.89 6.02
C ASN A 266 13.08 3.41 6.26
N THR A 267 12.07 2.59 6.59
CA THR A 267 12.23 1.16 6.89
C THR A 267 12.38 0.30 5.65
N ARG A 268 11.83 0.76 4.50
CA ARG A 268 11.65 0.02 3.25
C ARG A 268 10.80 -1.25 3.44
N PHE A 269 10.52 -1.94 2.35
CA PHE A 269 9.71 -3.16 2.34
C PHE A 269 10.59 -4.39 2.22
N GLY A 270 10.11 -5.52 2.75
CA GLY A 270 10.88 -6.72 2.91
C GLY A 270 10.56 -7.84 1.91
N VAL A 271 10.72 -9.08 2.40
CA VAL A 271 10.65 -10.30 1.59
C VAL A 271 9.24 -10.58 1.09
N SER A 272 8.21 -10.37 1.94
CA SER A 272 6.80 -10.58 1.57
C SER A 272 6.38 -9.64 0.44
N HIS A 273 6.80 -8.38 0.51
CA HIS A 273 6.55 -7.39 -0.55
C HIS A 273 7.23 -7.77 -1.86
N ALA A 274 8.52 -8.14 -1.83
CA ALA A 274 9.25 -8.56 -3.02
C ALA A 274 8.58 -9.76 -3.69
N MET A 275 8.14 -10.76 -2.91
CA MET A 275 7.35 -11.89 -3.42
C MET A 275 6.04 -11.41 -4.05
N GLY A 276 5.30 -10.55 -3.37
CA GLY A 276 4.00 -10.02 -3.84
C GLY A 276 4.11 -9.21 -5.13
N HIS A 277 5.20 -8.48 -5.35
CA HIS A 277 5.46 -7.72 -6.58
C HIS A 277 5.64 -8.62 -7.80
N GLN A 278 6.15 -9.83 -7.62
CA GLN A 278 6.33 -10.78 -8.71
C GLN A 278 5.11 -11.69 -8.90
N ILE A 279 4.48 -12.14 -7.81
CA ILE A 279 3.28 -12.99 -7.84
C ILE A 279 2.11 -12.25 -8.48
N GLY A 280 1.86 -11.00 -8.06
CA GLY A 280 0.70 -10.24 -8.48
C GLY A 280 0.54 -10.13 -10.00
N PRO A 281 1.48 -9.51 -10.73
CA PRO A 281 1.37 -9.33 -12.17
C PRO A 281 1.40 -10.63 -12.95
N LYS A 282 2.19 -11.63 -12.51
CA LYS A 282 2.38 -12.86 -13.24
C LYS A 282 1.12 -13.74 -13.28
N TRP A 283 0.39 -13.82 -12.19
CA TRP A 283 -0.80 -14.68 -12.06
C TRP A 283 -2.09 -13.91 -11.76
N ASP A 284 -2.09 -12.59 -11.97
CA ASP A 284 -3.23 -11.69 -11.71
C ASP A 284 -3.76 -11.80 -10.27
N VAL A 285 -2.88 -12.02 -9.30
CA VAL A 285 -3.23 -12.11 -7.88
C VAL A 285 -3.28 -10.71 -7.28
N PRO A 286 -4.39 -10.30 -6.65
CA PRO A 286 -4.46 -9.01 -5.97
C PRO A 286 -3.38 -8.86 -4.90
N HIS A 287 -2.71 -7.70 -4.86
CA HIS A 287 -1.53 -7.50 -4.02
C HIS A 287 -1.79 -7.72 -2.51
N GLY A 288 -3.00 -7.44 -2.01
CA GLY A 288 -3.36 -7.75 -0.64
C GLY A 288 -3.51 -9.25 -0.38
N VAL A 289 -3.92 -10.02 -1.39
CA VAL A 289 -4.02 -11.49 -1.30
C VAL A 289 -2.63 -12.12 -1.19
N THR A 290 -1.62 -11.58 -1.90
CA THR A 290 -0.26 -12.10 -1.76
C THR A 290 0.26 -12.00 -0.33
N SER A 291 -0.06 -10.90 0.39
CA SER A 291 0.29 -10.74 1.81
C SER A 291 -0.44 -11.73 2.72
N CYS A 292 -1.70 -12.07 2.43
CA CYS A 292 -2.40 -13.13 3.17
C CYS A 292 -1.65 -14.48 3.12
N ILE A 293 -1.03 -14.76 1.97
CA ILE A 293 -0.39 -16.04 1.69
C ILE A 293 1.08 -16.03 2.19
N THR A 294 1.85 -15.00 1.87
CA THR A 294 3.31 -15.01 2.07
C THR A 294 3.74 -14.61 3.47
N MET A 295 3.03 -13.69 4.12
CA MET A 295 3.45 -13.08 5.39
C MET A 295 3.72 -14.10 6.51
N PRO A 296 2.88 -15.12 6.81
CA PRO A 296 3.18 -16.07 7.89
C PRO A 296 4.46 -16.86 7.64
N HIS A 297 4.74 -17.22 6.38
CA HIS A 297 5.95 -17.98 6.01
C HIS A 297 7.20 -17.10 6.13
N VAL A 298 7.10 -15.84 5.68
CA VAL A 298 8.20 -14.88 5.82
C VAL A 298 8.45 -14.55 7.30
N MET A 299 7.41 -14.44 8.13
CA MET A 299 7.59 -14.26 9.57
C MET A 299 8.36 -15.42 10.21
N ARG A 300 8.06 -16.68 9.85
CA ARG A 300 8.83 -17.83 10.33
C ARG A 300 10.28 -17.79 9.86
N PHE A 301 10.52 -17.42 8.63
CA PHE A 301 11.86 -17.24 8.09
C PHE A 301 12.63 -16.14 8.85
N MET A 302 11.98 -15.00 9.12
CA MET A 302 12.57 -13.90 9.88
C MET A 302 12.76 -14.22 11.37
N ALA A 303 11.97 -15.13 11.94
CA ALA A 303 12.17 -15.65 13.30
C ALA A 303 13.50 -16.37 13.48
N ASP A 304 14.08 -16.91 12.41
CA ASP A 304 15.43 -17.52 12.42
C ASP A 304 16.55 -16.49 12.21
N ILE A 305 16.24 -15.32 11.66
CA ILE A 305 17.23 -14.30 11.31
C ILE A 305 17.30 -13.20 12.38
N ALA A 306 16.15 -12.65 12.77
CA ALA A 306 16.07 -11.47 13.64
C ALA A 306 14.97 -11.63 14.71
N PRO A 307 14.95 -12.72 15.50
CA PRO A 307 13.88 -12.99 16.46
C PRO A 307 13.74 -11.88 17.52
N GLN A 308 14.84 -11.23 17.87
CA GLN A 308 14.88 -10.15 18.88
C GLN A 308 14.05 -8.92 18.47
N ARG A 309 13.76 -8.74 17.17
CA ARG A 309 12.95 -7.62 16.69
C ARG A 309 11.45 -7.87 16.79
N PHE A 310 11.03 -9.09 17.13
CA PHE A 310 9.61 -9.42 17.21
C PHE A 310 8.90 -8.86 18.47
N GLY A 311 9.61 -8.20 19.38
CA GLY A 311 9.00 -7.62 20.59
C GLY A 311 7.79 -6.74 20.29
N PRO A 312 7.89 -5.70 19.43
CA PRO A 312 6.74 -4.85 19.08
C PRO A 312 5.64 -5.59 18.30
N ILE A 313 5.98 -6.62 17.50
CA ILE A 313 4.97 -7.48 16.85
C ILE A 313 4.20 -8.27 17.90
N ALA A 314 4.91 -8.87 18.85
CA ALA A 314 4.32 -9.62 19.97
C ALA A 314 3.41 -8.73 20.82
N GLU A 315 3.82 -7.49 21.10
CA GLU A 315 3.00 -6.48 21.79
C GLU A 315 1.69 -6.25 21.05
N GLY A 316 1.76 -5.98 19.75
CA GLY A 316 0.58 -5.75 18.91
C GLY A 316 -0.36 -6.96 18.81
N LEU A 317 0.17 -8.17 18.87
CA LEU A 317 -0.57 -9.43 18.84
C LEU A 317 -1.04 -9.94 20.21
N GLY A 318 -0.62 -9.30 21.30
CA GLY A 318 -0.87 -9.77 22.66
C GLY A 318 -0.13 -11.07 23.00
N VAL A 319 1.04 -11.31 22.40
CA VAL A 319 1.93 -12.44 22.67
C VAL A 319 2.97 -12.03 23.71
N LYS A 320 3.23 -12.92 24.67
CA LYS A 320 4.29 -12.67 25.65
C LYS A 320 5.67 -12.80 24.99
N PHE A 321 6.44 -11.74 25.03
CA PHE A 321 7.79 -11.71 24.48
C PHE A 321 8.84 -11.77 25.60
N ASP A 322 9.80 -12.69 25.45
CA ASP A 322 10.96 -12.82 26.31
C ASP A 322 12.21 -12.92 25.43
N MET A 323 13.19 -12.05 25.67
CA MET A 323 14.47 -12.05 24.96
C MET A 323 15.25 -13.36 25.10
N GLY A 324 15.11 -14.06 26.24
CA GLY A 324 15.73 -15.37 26.47
C GLY A 324 15.14 -16.49 25.60
N ASN A 325 13.93 -16.28 25.04
CA ASN A 325 13.21 -17.20 24.17
C ASN A 325 12.62 -16.51 22.93
N ALA A 326 13.34 -15.51 22.41
CA ALA A 326 12.86 -14.63 21.35
C ALA A 326 12.41 -15.40 20.10
N ARG A 327 13.12 -16.47 19.70
CA ARG A 327 12.76 -17.28 18.56
C ARG A 327 11.40 -17.98 18.72
N ALA A 328 11.13 -18.55 19.87
CA ALA A 328 9.85 -19.21 20.11
C ALA A 328 8.69 -18.19 20.13
N ALA A 329 8.89 -17.03 20.75
CA ALA A 329 7.91 -15.95 20.71
C ALA A 329 7.66 -15.43 19.26
N ALA A 330 8.71 -15.33 18.45
CA ALA A 330 8.59 -14.93 17.05
C ALA A 330 7.78 -15.96 16.21
N LEU A 331 8.01 -17.26 16.46
CA LEU A 331 7.23 -18.33 15.82
C LEU A 331 5.76 -18.29 16.28
N GLU A 332 5.50 -18.04 17.58
CA GLU A 332 4.14 -17.86 18.08
C GLU A 332 3.44 -16.67 17.40
N CYS A 333 4.16 -15.55 17.17
CA CYS A 333 3.64 -14.43 16.41
C CYS A 333 3.21 -14.84 14.99
N ALA A 334 4.04 -15.62 14.29
CA ALA A 334 3.71 -16.12 12.95
C ALA A 334 2.46 -17.03 12.97
N ASP A 335 2.35 -17.92 13.96
CA ASP A 335 1.19 -18.80 14.14
C ASP A 335 -0.09 -18.02 14.47
N ARG A 336 0.02 -16.98 15.28
CA ARG A 336 -1.09 -16.05 15.58
C ARG A 336 -1.56 -15.34 14.33
N VAL A 337 -0.64 -14.83 13.50
CA VAL A 337 -0.98 -14.17 12.24
C VAL A 337 -1.62 -15.16 11.28
N GLN A 338 -1.09 -16.36 11.13
CA GLN A 338 -1.71 -17.40 10.30
C GLN A 338 -3.13 -17.74 10.75
N THR A 339 -3.34 -17.93 12.06
CA THR A 339 -4.68 -18.17 12.64
C THR A 339 -5.61 -16.98 12.42
N PHE A 340 -5.09 -15.76 12.50
CA PHE A 340 -5.86 -14.56 12.24
C PHE A 340 -6.32 -14.48 10.77
N ILE A 341 -5.45 -14.81 9.82
CA ILE A 341 -5.80 -14.84 8.39
C ILE A 341 -6.83 -15.93 8.11
N ALA A 342 -6.70 -17.10 8.73
CA ALA A 342 -7.56 -18.27 8.49
C ALA A 342 -9.04 -18.05 8.83
N GLN A 343 -9.39 -16.99 9.58
CA GLN A 343 -10.80 -16.67 9.88
C GLN A 343 -11.52 -15.93 8.75
N PHE A 344 -10.83 -15.56 7.66
CA PHE A 344 -11.40 -14.77 6.57
C PHE A 344 -11.51 -15.58 5.29
N ASP A 345 -12.49 -15.23 4.47
CA ASP A 345 -12.71 -15.81 3.14
C ASP A 345 -11.79 -15.14 2.11
N VAL A 346 -10.53 -15.51 2.13
CA VAL A 346 -9.47 -15.08 1.20
C VAL A 346 -8.59 -16.29 0.87
N PRO A 347 -7.89 -16.32 -0.28
CA PRO A 347 -6.91 -17.37 -0.55
C PRO A 347 -5.84 -17.47 0.54
N HIS A 348 -5.56 -18.67 1.02
CA HIS A 348 -4.56 -18.93 2.08
C HIS A 348 -3.28 -19.53 1.53
N THR A 349 -3.30 -20.02 0.30
CA THR A 349 -2.14 -20.65 -0.37
C THR A 349 -1.97 -20.09 -1.78
N LEU A 350 -0.76 -20.20 -2.33
CA LEU A 350 -0.50 -19.84 -3.72
C LEU A 350 -1.32 -20.71 -4.68
N LYS A 351 -1.61 -21.96 -4.29
CA LYS A 351 -2.47 -22.86 -5.05
C LYS A 351 -3.90 -22.35 -5.13
N ASP A 352 -4.47 -21.88 -4.01
CA ASP A 352 -5.82 -21.30 -3.96
C ASP A 352 -5.91 -20.03 -4.81
N ALA A 353 -4.81 -19.28 -4.88
CA ALA A 353 -4.69 -18.07 -5.71
C ALA A 353 -4.45 -18.38 -7.21
N GLY A 354 -4.41 -19.65 -7.61
CA GLY A 354 -4.24 -20.06 -9.02
C GLY A 354 -2.81 -20.01 -9.54
N VAL A 355 -1.81 -19.89 -8.66
CA VAL A 355 -0.39 -19.93 -9.05
C VAL A 355 -0.02 -21.31 -9.57
N LYS A 356 0.75 -21.35 -10.64
CA LYS A 356 1.23 -22.60 -11.22
C LYS A 356 2.56 -22.99 -10.58
N ARG A 357 2.59 -24.14 -9.88
CA ARG A 357 3.75 -24.58 -9.11
C ARG A 357 5.03 -24.70 -9.94
N ASN A 358 4.91 -25.21 -11.16
CA ASN A 358 6.06 -25.36 -12.06
C ASN A 358 6.67 -24.02 -12.53
N GLU A 359 5.97 -22.91 -12.37
CA GLU A 359 6.44 -21.56 -12.72
C GLU A 359 7.06 -20.81 -11.51
N ILE A 360 6.96 -21.35 -10.29
CA ILE A 360 7.53 -20.74 -9.07
C ILE A 360 9.03 -20.39 -9.22
N PRO A 361 9.90 -21.27 -9.78
CA PRO A 361 11.32 -20.96 -9.92
C PRO A 361 11.63 -19.74 -10.80
N GLU A 362 10.69 -19.36 -11.67
CA GLU A 362 10.88 -18.23 -12.61
C GLU A 362 10.86 -16.86 -11.92
N ILE A 363 10.14 -16.75 -10.80
CA ILE A 363 10.08 -15.48 -10.05
C ILE A 363 11.15 -15.36 -8.96
N ALA A 364 11.88 -16.43 -8.67
CA ALA A 364 12.86 -16.42 -7.58
C ALA A 364 13.98 -15.41 -7.80
N GLU A 365 14.48 -15.28 -9.04
CA GLU A 365 15.54 -14.32 -9.37
C GLU A 365 15.09 -12.86 -9.29
N PRO A 366 13.94 -12.46 -9.87
CA PRO A 366 13.41 -11.11 -9.65
C PRO A 366 13.16 -10.77 -8.17
N VAL A 367 12.64 -11.72 -7.38
CA VAL A 367 12.44 -11.53 -5.93
C VAL A 367 13.78 -11.33 -5.23
N HIS A 368 14.78 -12.18 -5.54
CA HIS A 368 16.14 -12.06 -4.99
C HIS A 368 16.75 -10.69 -5.27
N SER A 369 16.70 -10.25 -6.52
CA SER A 369 17.22 -8.93 -6.94
C SER A 369 16.56 -7.78 -6.17
N GLU A 370 15.25 -7.86 -5.92
CA GLU A 370 14.53 -6.83 -5.18
C GLU A 370 14.94 -6.79 -3.70
N ILE A 371 15.08 -7.95 -3.05
CA ILE A 371 15.51 -8.06 -1.65
C ILE A 371 16.93 -7.51 -1.48
N GLU A 372 17.86 -7.89 -2.36
CA GLU A 372 19.24 -7.39 -2.35
C GLU A 372 19.32 -5.86 -2.55
N HIS A 373 18.46 -5.32 -3.42
CA HIS A 373 18.37 -3.86 -3.60
C HIS A 373 17.79 -3.16 -2.37
N ALA A 374 16.77 -3.72 -1.75
CA ALA A 374 16.11 -3.13 -0.58
C ALA A 374 17.02 -3.11 0.66
N LYS A 375 17.88 -4.14 0.85
CA LYS A 375 18.80 -4.28 1.98
C LYS A 375 18.10 -4.12 3.32
N VAL A 376 17.09 -4.94 3.55
CA VAL A 376 16.25 -4.89 4.76
C VAL A 376 16.40 -6.11 5.67
N VAL A 377 17.14 -7.13 5.22
CA VAL A 377 17.44 -8.36 5.95
C VAL A 377 18.89 -8.33 6.43
N ASP A 378 19.17 -8.89 7.60
CA ASP A 378 20.51 -8.87 8.26
C ASP A 378 21.59 -9.65 7.49
N ARG A 379 21.18 -10.53 6.60
CA ARG A 379 22.06 -11.32 5.78
C ARG A 379 21.50 -11.45 4.35
N PRO A 380 22.33 -11.82 3.38
CA PRO A 380 21.83 -12.19 2.07
C PRO A 380 20.78 -13.32 2.14
N VAL A 381 19.77 -13.22 1.29
CA VAL A 381 18.73 -14.25 1.11
C VAL A 381 18.98 -14.88 -0.26
N ASN A 382 19.34 -16.14 -0.32
CA ASN A 382 19.66 -16.79 -1.57
C ASN A 382 18.40 -17.27 -2.33
N ARG A 383 18.59 -17.63 -3.60
CA ARG A 383 17.49 -18.04 -4.48
C ARG A 383 16.79 -19.30 -4.00
N GLU A 384 17.53 -20.24 -3.43
CA GLU A 384 17.01 -21.51 -2.90
C GLU A 384 16.09 -21.27 -1.71
N GLU A 385 16.41 -20.32 -0.83
CA GLU A 385 15.57 -19.91 0.30
C GLU A 385 14.27 -19.26 -0.19
N ILE A 386 14.33 -18.46 -1.24
CA ILE A 386 13.13 -17.83 -1.84
C ILE A 386 12.23 -18.91 -2.45
N ILE A 387 12.79 -19.88 -3.16
CA ILE A 387 12.04 -21.02 -3.70
C ILE A 387 11.38 -21.81 -2.56
N ALA A 388 12.14 -22.08 -1.48
CA ALA A 388 11.60 -22.79 -0.32
C ALA A 388 10.43 -22.04 0.35
N LEU A 389 10.52 -20.71 0.47
CA LEU A 389 9.45 -19.88 0.97
C LEU A 389 8.20 -19.92 0.07
N LEU A 390 8.38 -19.83 -1.25
CA LEU A 390 7.29 -19.91 -2.22
C LEU A 390 6.65 -21.31 -2.23
N GLU A 391 7.42 -22.37 -2.13
CA GLU A 391 6.92 -23.74 -2.03
C GLU A 391 6.15 -23.97 -0.71
N ALA A 392 6.64 -23.43 0.41
CA ALA A 392 5.92 -23.47 1.68
C ALA A 392 4.59 -22.73 1.61
N ALA A 393 4.53 -21.62 0.90
CA ALA A 393 3.33 -20.82 0.70
C ALA A 393 2.36 -21.43 -0.36
N TYR A 394 2.80 -22.46 -1.09
CA TYR A 394 1.99 -23.13 -2.12
C TYR A 394 1.03 -24.18 -1.53
N GLN A 395 1.34 -24.77 -0.36
CA GLN A 395 0.64 -25.93 0.23
C GLN A 395 -0.54 -25.54 1.11
#